data_0119827c1cce8d3212f382091e960269
#
_entry.id   0119827c1cce8d3212f382091e960269
#
_cell.length_a   1.000
_cell.length_b   1.000
_cell.length_c   1.000
_cell.angle_alpha   90.00
_cell.angle_beta   90.00
_cell.angle_gamma   90.00
#
_symmetry.space_group_name_H-M   'P 1'
#
loop_
_entity.id
_entity.type
_entity.pdbx_description
1 polymer ?
#
loop_
_entity_poly.entity_id
_entity_poly.type
_entity_poly.pdbx_seq_one_letter_code
_entity_poly.pdbx_strand_id
1 'polypeptide(L)'
;LILFFFLLSFPMWAYVGAPPWSKTGHRVVGEVAQKHLTRKAWRTISDLLEGETLAEVSNYGDAIKSDRAYDKFSPWHYVNFPADKAYTDVTPSPEGDVVQGIEKCIANLKDPQTSRKDQVFYLKMLIHLVGDLHQPLHVGRAADRGGNDIQVQWFGRGSNLHRVWDSNLIDDYGMSYTELARSLPRWSRERIRQIQQGSVYDWVEEIQEVTNQVYAS
;
A
#
# COMPACT_ATOMS: atom_id res chain seq x y z
N LEU A 1 -22.48 9.56 7.51
CA LEU A 1 -22.34 9.70 6.06
C LEU A 1 -23.02 8.47 5.45
N ILE A 2 -24.21 8.67 4.83
CA ILE A 2 -25.00 7.58 4.28
C ILE A 2 -24.52 7.33 2.86
N LEU A 3 -23.88 6.18 2.61
CA LEU A 3 -23.55 5.69 1.27
C LEU A 3 -24.79 5.03 0.65
N PHE A 4 -25.37 5.64 -0.40
CA PHE A 4 -26.41 5.02 -1.20
C PHE A 4 -25.77 4.17 -2.31
N PHE A 5 -26.01 2.86 -2.28
CA PHE A 5 -25.64 1.94 -3.35
C PHE A 5 -26.76 1.87 -4.39
N PHE A 6 -26.48 2.24 -5.63
CA PHE A 6 -27.30 1.92 -6.79
C PHE A 6 -26.49 1.06 -7.76
N LEU A 7 -26.91 -0.19 -7.94
CA LEU A 7 -26.41 -1.07 -9.00
C LEU A 7 -27.08 -0.70 -10.32
N LEU A 8 -26.36 -0.05 -11.23
CA LEU A 8 -26.76 0.14 -12.62
C LEU A 8 -25.76 -0.58 -13.53
N SER A 9 -26.26 -1.52 -14.34
CA SER A 9 -25.53 -2.19 -15.40
C SER A 9 -25.27 -1.23 -16.57
N PHE A 10 -24.01 -0.83 -16.78
CA PHE A 10 -23.56 -0.07 -17.95
C PHE A 10 -22.56 -0.88 -18.79
N PRO A 11 -22.50 -0.64 -20.13
CA PRO A 11 -21.61 -1.38 -21.02
C PRO A 11 -20.14 -1.09 -20.71
N MET A 12 -19.36 -2.15 -20.88
CA MET A 12 -17.92 -2.25 -20.61
C MET A 12 -17.12 -1.25 -21.46
N TRP A 13 -16.83 -0.06 -20.90
CA TRP A 13 -15.81 0.83 -21.46
C TRP A 13 -14.44 0.33 -21.03
N ALA A 14 -13.48 0.42 -21.97
CA ALA A 14 -12.13 -0.06 -21.81
C ALA A 14 -11.55 0.28 -20.45
N TYR A 15 -11.16 -0.76 -19.71
CA TYR A 15 -10.48 -0.67 -18.41
C TYR A 15 -9.11 -0.02 -18.61
N VAL A 16 -9.05 1.27 -18.41
CA VAL A 16 -7.78 1.92 -18.06
C VAL A 16 -7.55 1.54 -16.61
N GLY A 17 -6.49 0.78 -16.32
CA GLY A 17 -6.17 0.29 -14.99
C GLY A 17 -6.39 1.36 -13.93
N ALA A 18 -6.97 1.00 -12.78
CA ALA A 18 -7.14 1.95 -11.69
C ALA A 18 -5.80 2.61 -11.39
N PRO A 19 -5.75 3.94 -11.22
CA PRO A 19 -4.51 4.57 -10.78
C PRO A 19 -4.12 3.94 -9.46
N PRO A 20 -2.83 3.69 -9.23
CA PRO A 20 -2.32 3.14 -7.98
C PRO A 20 -2.67 4.05 -6.80
N TRP A 21 -2.56 3.55 -5.56
CA TRP A 21 -2.81 4.32 -4.33
C TRP A 21 -2.25 5.73 -4.48
N SER A 22 -3.06 6.74 -4.18
CA SER A 22 -2.73 8.10 -4.60
C SER A 22 -1.31 8.47 -4.16
N LYS A 23 -0.61 9.20 -5.01
CA LYS A 23 0.72 9.71 -4.67
C LYS A 23 0.74 10.41 -3.32
N THR A 24 -0.39 11.01 -2.93
CA THR A 24 -0.58 11.65 -1.64
C THR A 24 -0.58 10.63 -0.51
N GLY A 25 -1.28 9.50 -0.65
CA GLY A 25 -1.33 8.42 0.35
C GLY A 25 0.05 7.84 0.64
N HIS A 26 0.78 7.43 -0.38
CA HIS A 26 2.16 6.94 -0.22
C HIS A 26 3.07 7.97 0.45
N ARG A 27 2.97 9.25 0.07
CA ARG A 27 3.77 10.32 0.69
C ARG A 27 3.43 10.52 2.16
N VAL A 28 2.16 10.41 2.55
CA VAL A 28 1.75 10.46 3.97
C VAL A 28 2.43 9.35 4.76
N VAL A 29 2.40 8.10 4.25
CA VAL A 29 3.06 6.96 4.91
C VAL A 29 4.56 7.21 5.04
N GLY A 30 5.24 7.64 3.98
CA GLY A 30 6.66 7.97 4.01
C GLY A 30 6.99 9.08 5.01
N GLU A 31 6.21 10.18 5.02
CA GLU A 31 6.38 11.31 5.94
C GLU A 31 6.21 10.89 7.42
N VAL A 32 5.23 10.03 7.71
CA VAL A 32 5.00 9.50 9.06
C VAL A 32 6.11 8.54 9.45
N ALA A 33 6.46 7.58 8.59
CA ALA A 33 7.49 6.59 8.88
C ALA A 33 8.85 7.26 9.18
N GLN A 34 9.22 8.30 8.43
CA GLN A 34 10.47 9.02 8.64
C GLN A 34 10.59 9.61 10.05
N LYS A 35 9.49 10.08 10.65
CA LYS A 35 9.47 10.64 12.02
C LYS A 35 9.73 9.59 13.11
N HIS A 36 9.53 8.32 12.79
CA HIS A 36 9.71 7.20 13.73
C HIS A 36 11.02 6.45 13.55
N LEU A 37 11.87 6.86 12.59
CA LEU A 37 13.18 6.27 12.41
C LEU A 37 14.13 6.57 13.58
N THR A 38 14.93 5.57 13.97
CA THR A 38 16.07 5.82 14.86
C THR A 38 17.14 6.65 14.13
N ARG A 39 17.99 7.36 14.86
CA ARG A 39 19.11 8.11 14.28
C ARG A 39 20.03 7.22 13.42
N LYS A 40 20.21 5.96 13.85
CA LYS A 40 21.03 4.98 13.11
C LYS A 40 20.36 4.62 11.78
N ALA A 41 19.07 4.24 11.83
CA ALA A 41 18.31 3.91 10.63
C ALA A 41 18.26 5.10 9.65
N TRP A 42 17.98 6.31 10.16
CA TRP A 42 17.96 7.51 9.32
C TRP A 42 19.28 7.75 8.58
N ARG A 43 20.43 7.63 9.26
CA ARG A 43 21.74 7.82 8.62
C ARG A 43 21.95 6.82 7.48
N THR A 44 21.67 5.53 7.72
CA THR A 44 21.82 4.49 6.69
C THR A 44 20.88 4.71 5.51
N ILE A 45 19.62 5.03 5.77
CA ILE A 45 18.60 5.28 4.74
C ILE A 45 18.96 6.53 3.93
N SER A 46 19.30 7.63 4.60
CA SER A 46 19.67 8.89 3.95
C SER A 46 20.91 8.75 3.07
N ASP A 47 21.88 7.92 3.48
CA ASP A 47 23.05 7.60 2.64
C ASP A 47 22.64 6.80 1.39
N LEU A 48 21.77 5.79 1.54
CA LEU A 48 21.29 4.98 0.40
C LEU A 48 20.44 5.82 -0.57
N LEU A 49 19.61 6.70 -0.04
CA LEU A 49 18.69 7.53 -0.83
C LEU A 49 19.32 8.86 -1.29
N GLU A 50 20.62 9.08 -1.03
CA GLU A 50 21.34 10.30 -1.43
C GLU A 50 20.67 11.59 -0.96
N GLY A 51 20.02 11.53 0.21
CA GLY A 51 19.33 12.64 0.84
C GLY A 51 17.84 12.78 0.48
N GLU A 52 17.30 11.98 -0.46
CA GLU A 52 15.86 11.92 -0.67
C GLU A 52 15.13 11.46 0.60
N THR A 53 13.96 12.04 0.86
CA THR A 53 13.09 11.65 1.99
C THR A 53 12.29 10.40 1.67
N LEU A 54 11.77 9.72 2.72
CA LEU A 54 10.88 8.57 2.50
C LEU A 54 9.60 8.99 1.75
N ALA A 55 9.10 10.21 1.97
CA ALA A 55 7.94 10.73 1.24
C ALA A 55 8.22 10.92 -0.26
N GLU A 56 9.42 11.35 -0.63
CA GLU A 56 9.81 11.54 -2.05
C GLU A 56 9.88 10.21 -2.78
N VAL A 57 10.46 9.19 -2.17
CA VAL A 57 10.67 7.87 -2.80
C VAL A 57 9.47 6.92 -2.65
N SER A 58 8.46 7.27 -1.85
CA SER A 58 7.34 6.36 -1.54
C SER A 58 6.50 5.94 -2.74
N ASN A 59 6.53 6.71 -3.83
CA ASN A 59 5.82 6.37 -5.08
C ASN A 59 6.67 5.54 -6.07
N TYR A 60 7.83 5.08 -5.65
CA TYR A 60 8.79 4.44 -6.57
C TYR A 60 8.22 3.20 -7.26
N GLY A 61 7.54 2.31 -6.52
CA GLY A 61 6.96 1.08 -7.08
C GLY A 61 5.98 1.35 -8.22
N ASP A 62 5.19 2.42 -8.10
CA ASP A 62 4.26 2.83 -9.15
C ASP A 62 4.96 3.52 -10.31
N ALA A 63 5.96 4.33 -10.04
CA ALA A 63 6.69 5.05 -11.06
C ALA A 63 7.39 4.11 -12.05
N ILE A 64 7.89 2.96 -11.57
CA ILE A 64 8.56 1.97 -12.40
C ILE A 64 7.62 1.08 -13.22
N LYS A 65 6.30 1.06 -12.94
CA LYS A 65 5.30 0.28 -13.71
C LYS A 65 5.23 0.67 -15.20
N SER A 66 5.73 1.84 -15.58
CA SER A 66 5.80 2.25 -16.97
C SER A 66 6.92 1.55 -17.78
N ASP A 67 7.88 0.93 -17.11
CA ASP A 67 8.98 0.19 -17.72
C ASP A 67 8.73 -1.31 -17.61
N ARG A 68 8.58 -1.99 -18.75
CA ARG A 68 8.35 -3.43 -18.85
C ARG A 68 9.39 -4.31 -18.17
N ALA A 69 10.60 -3.82 -17.98
CA ALA A 69 11.64 -4.54 -17.23
C ALA A 69 11.21 -4.83 -15.78
N TYR A 70 10.24 -4.08 -15.25
CA TYR A 70 9.71 -4.22 -13.89
C TYR A 70 8.36 -4.90 -13.82
N ASP A 71 7.77 -5.38 -14.92
CA ASP A 71 6.45 -6.06 -14.94
C ASP A 71 6.36 -7.21 -13.93
N LYS A 72 7.47 -7.92 -13.72
CA LYS A 72 7.57 -9.02 -12.74
C LYS A 72 7.30 -8.62 -11.29
N PHE A 73 7.35 -7.34 -10.97
CA PHE A 73 7.06 -6.82 -9.62
C PHE A 73 5.60 -6.34 -9.46
N SER A 74 4.81 -6.34 -10.55
CA SER A 74 3.40 -5.92 -10.50
C SER A 74 2.56 -6.72 -9.51
N PRO A 75 2.73 -8.05 -9.35
CA PRO A 75 2.00 -8.82 -8.35
C PRO A 75 2.33 -8.43 -6.90
N TRP A 76 3.48 -7.81 -6.64
CA TRP A 76 3.92 -7.45 -5.29
C TRP A 76 3.12 -6.30 -4.66
N HIS A 77 2.27 -5.59 -5.42
CA HIS A 77 1.52 -4.44 -4.93
C HIS A 77 0.27 -4.80 -4.13
N TYR A 78 -0.18 -6.07 -4.16
CA TYR A 78 -1.41 -6.50 -3.49
C TYR A 78 -1.37 -7.98 -3.17
N VAL A 79 -2.32 -8.41 -2.34
CA VAL A 79 -2.70 -9.81 -2.15
C VAL A 79 -4.21 -9.92 -2.13
N ASN A 80 -4.75 -10.90 -2.86
CA ASN A 80 -6.18 -11.19 -2.87
C ASN A 80 -6.40 -12.65 -2.45
N PHE A 81 -7.19 -12.86 -1.40
CA PHE A 81 -7.52 -14.18 -0.89
C PHE A 81 -8.95 -14.23 -0.31
N PRO A 82 -9.50 -15.43 0.00
CA PRO A 82 -10.85 -15.55 0.57
C PRO A 82 -10.97 -14.83 1.91
N ALA A 83 -12.08 -14.12 2.11
CA ALA A 83 -12.32 -13.31 3.31
C ALA A 83 -12.42 -14.11 4.62
N ASP A 84 -12.71 -15.41 4.52
CA ASP A 84 -12.87 -16.36 5.64
C ASP A 84 -11.60 -17.13 5.97
N LYS A 85 -10.46 -16.80 5.33
CA LYS A 85 -9.17 -17.46 5.57
C LYS A 85 -8.14 -16.46 6.08
N ALA A 86 -7.22 -16.93 6.91
CA ALA A 86 -6.00 -16.20 7.20
C ALA A 86 -5.04 -16.29 6.00
N TYR A 87 -4.17 -15.31 5.84
CA TYR A 87 -3.16 -15.34 4.77
C TYR A 87 -2.26 -16.58 4.86
N THR A 88 -1.94 -17.02 6.07
CA THR A 88 -1.13 -18.23 6.33
C THR A 88 -1.77 -19.54 5.87
N ASP A 89 -3.10 -19.54 5.67
CA ASP A 89 -3.87 -20.72 5.25
C ASP A 89 -4.05 -20.81 3.73
N VAL A 90 -3.53 -19.82 2.99
CA VAL A 90 -3.60 -19.81 1.53
C VAL A 90 -2.24 -20.07 0.91
N THR A 91 -2.24 -20.72 -0.25
CA THR A 91 -1.01 -20.90 -1.02
C THR A 91 -0.69 -19.56 -1.72
N PRO A 92 0.46 -18.95 -1.44
CA PRO A 92 0.86 -17.73 -2.12
C PRO A 92 0.96 -17.90 -3.63
N SER A 93 0.77 -16.82 -4.38
CA SER A 93 0.98 -16.81 -5.83
C SER A 93 2.43 -17.19 -6.19
N PRO A 94 2.68 -18.01 -7.20
CA PRO A 94 4.03 -18.29 -7.71
C PRO A 94 4.76 -17.01 -8.17
N GLU A 95 4.01 -15.99 -8.58
CA GLU A 95 4.56 -14.68 -9.00
C GLU A 95 4.86 -13.76 -7.83
N GLY A 96 4.46 -14.18 -6.64
CA GLY A 96 4.55 -13.38 -5.41
C GLY A 96 3.30 -12.53 -5.18
N ASP A 97 3.32 -11.84 -4.06
CA ASP A 97 2.32 -10.89 -3.61
C ASP A 97 2.98 -9.82 -2.72
N VAL A 98 2.21 -8.92 -2.12
CA VAL A 98 2.75 -7.82 -1.30
C VAL A 98 3.50 -8.32 -0.07
N VAL A 99 3.06 -9.42 0.56
CA VAL A 99 3.72 -10.00 1.74
C VAL A 99 5.08 -10.54 1.37
N GLN A 100 5.13 -11.39 0.33
CA GLN A 100 6.38 -11.96 -0.18
C GLN A 100 7.31 -10.89 -0.73
N GLY A 101 6.76 -9.84 -1.36
CA GLY A 101 7.51 -8.69 -1.84
C GLY A 101 8.21 -7.94 -0.71
N ILE A 102 7.51 -7.68 0.40
CA ILE A 102 8.07 -7.06 1.60
C ILE A 102 9.16 -7.94 2.21
N GLU A 103 8.90 -9.25 2.40
CA GLU A 103 9.88 -10.18 2.95
C GLU A 103 11.16 -10.24 2.08
N LYS A 104 10.98 -10.26 0.75
CA LYS A 104 12.10 -10.26 -0.18
C LYS A 104 12.92 -8.97 -0.13
N CYS A 105 12.25 -7.82 0.01
CA CYS A 105 12.93 -6.54 0.21
C CYS A 105 13.75 -6.55 1.50
N ILE A 106 13.16 -7.02 2.60
CA ILE A 106 13.84 -7.10 3.91
C ILE A 106 15.04 -8.07 3.84
N ALA A 107 14.88 -9.22 3.21
CA ALA A 107 15.96 -10.21 3.06
C ALA A 107 17.14 -9.62 2.30
N ASN A 108 16.91 -8.98 1.16
CA ASN A 108 17.96 -8.36 0.36
C ASN A 108 18.64 -7.19 1.09
N LEU A 109 17.89 -6.38 1.84
CA LEU A 109 18.46 -5.28 2.64
C LEU A 109 19.32 -5.77 3.81
N LYS A 110 19.08 -6.99 4.30
CA LYS A 110 19.88 -7.62 5.36
C LYS A 110 21.11 -8.39 4.84
N ASP A 111 21.11 -8.74 3.56
CA ASP A 111 22.21 -9.49 2.95
C ASP A 111 23.40 -8.55 2.66
N PRO A 112 24.57 -8.78 3.29
CA PRO A 112 25.76 -7.97 3.06
C PRO A 112 26.33 -8.11 1.64
N GLN A 113 25.89 -9.11 0.87
CA GLN A 113 26.32 -9.32 -0.51
C GLN A 113 25.45 -8.54 -1.52
N THR A 114 24.34 -7.98 -1.09
CA THR A 114 23.47 -7.18 -1.97
C THR A 114 24.19 -5.91 -2.42
N SER A 115 24.25 -5.70 -3.74
CA SER A 115 24.89 -4.51 -4.31
C SER A 115 24.21 -3.23 -3.83
N ARG A 116 24.95 -2.09 -3.75
CA ARG A 116 24.36 -0.80 -3.38
C ARG A 116 23.17 -0.42 -4.28
N LYS A 117 23.26 -0.68 -5.58
CA LYS A 117 22.18 -0.45 -6.54
C LYS A 117 20.92 -1.24 -6.16
N ASP A 118 21.08 -2.50 -5.82
CA ASP A 118 19.97 -3.36 -5.43
C ASP A 118 19.43 -2.98 -4.03
N GLN A 119 20.31 -2.60 -3.10
CA GLN A 119 19.87 -2.06 -1.81
C GLN A 119 18.98 -0.82 -1.97
N VAL A 120 19.33 0.11 -2.86
CA VAL A 120 18.51 1.29 -3.17
C VAL A 120 17.17 0.87 -3.76
N PHE A 121 17.17 -0.06 -4.73
CA PHE A 121 15.96 -0.59 -5.33
C PHE A 121 15.04 -1.24 -4.28
N TYR A 122 15.55 -2.18 -3.50
CA TYR A 122 14.75 -2.89 -2.49
C TYR A 122 14.29 -1.97 -1.36
N LEU A 123 15.06 -0.95 -0.99
CA LEU A 123 14.65 0.05 -0.01
C LEU A 123 13.47 0.89 -0.52
N LYS A 124 13.56 1.41 -1.75
CA LYS A 124 12.47 2.18 -2.37
C LYS A 124 11.21 1.32 -2.55
N MET A 125 11.36 0.05 -2.96
CA MET A 125 10.27 -0.90 -3.03
C MET A 125 9.66 -1.18 -1.65
N LEU A 126 10.46 -1.44 -0.62
CA LEU A 126 9.98 -1.68 0.73
C LEU A 126 9.11 -0.53 1.25
N ILE A 127 9.58 0.71 1.08
CA ILE A 127 8.83 1.90 1.49
C ILE A 127 7.47 1.97 0.79
N HIS A 128 7.42 1.67 -0.50
CA HIS A 128 6.21 1.63 -1.30
C HIS A 128 5.26 0.51 -0.87
N LEU A 129 5.76 -0.74 -0.82
CA LEU A 129 4.95 -1.92 -0.55
C LEU A 129 4.36 -1.94 0.86
N VAL A 130 5.05 -1.38 1.85
CA VAL A 130 4.46 -1.19 3.20
C VAL A 130 3.28 -0.22 3.12
N GLY A 131 3.34 0.80 2.28
CA GLY A 131 2.20 1.65 1.98
C GLY A 131 1.05 0.86 1.36
N ASP A 132 1.30 0.12 0.30
CA ASP A 132 0.32 -0.72 -0.39
C ASP A 132 -0.36 -1.72 0.56
N LEU A 133 0.42 -2.43 1.39
CA LEU A 133 -0.10 -3.37 2.36
C LEU A 133 -1.14 -2.75 3.31
N HIS A 134 -0.97 -1.47 3.65
CA HIS A 134 -1.87 -0.76 4.57
C HIS A 134 -3.07 -0.10 3.87
N GLN A 135 -3.19 -0.23 2.54
CA GLN A 135 -4.43 0.12 1.83
C GLN A 135 -5.37 -1.09 1.89
N PRO A 136 -6.56 -0.97 2.52
CA PRO A 136 -7.41 -2.13 2.82
C PRO A 136 -7.71 -3.03 1.62
N LEU A 137 -7.96 -2.46 0.45
CA LEU A 137 -8.32 -3.24 -0.73
C LEU A 137 -7.10 -3.80 -1.50
N HIS A 138 -5.88 -3.48 -1.07
CA HIS A 138 -4.66 -4.21 -1.48
C HIS A 138 -4.48 -5.53 -0.71
N VAL A 139 -5.19 -5.69 0.41
CA VAL A 139 -5.42 -6.99 1.10
C VAL A 139 -6.88 -7.36 0.85
N GLY A 140 -7.20 -7.60 -0.42
CA GLY A 140 -8.57 -7.66 -0.92
C GLY A 140 -9.13 -9.07 -1.07
N ARG A 141 -10.35 -9.13 -1.63
CA ARG A 141 -11.01 -10.40 -1.95
C ARG A 141 -10.69 -10.81 -3.38
N ALA A 142 -10.35 -12.08 -3.58
CA ALA A 142 -10.06 -12.61 -4.91
C ALA A 142 -11.29 -12.57 -5.84
N ALA A 143 -12.50 -12.73 -5.27
CA ALA A 143 -13.76 -12.81 -6.01
C ALA A 143 -14.11 -11.52 -6.80
N ASP A 144 -13.62 -10.37 -6.37
CA ASP A 144 -13.90 -9.07 -6.98
C ASP A 144 -12.62 -8.25 -7.26
N ARG A 145 -11.47 -8.90 -7.27
CA ARG A 145 -10.17 -8.29 -7.51
C ARG A 145 -9.89 -7.11 -6.57
N GLY A 146 -10.13 -7.32 -5.26
CA GLY A 146 -9.95 -6.28 -4.26
C GLY A 146 -10.89 -5.08 -4.46
N GLY A 147 -12.14 -5.32 -4.80
CA GLY A 147 -13.15 -4.28 -4.99
C GLY A 147 -13.10 -3.55 -6.34
N ASN A 148 -12.22 -3.97 -7.27
CA ASN A 148 -12.17 -3.37 -8.61
C ASN A 148 -13.44 -3.65 -9.43
N ASP A 149 -14.10 -4.79 -9.19
CA ASP A 149 -15.31 -5.18 -9.88
C ASP A 149 -16.58 -4.60 -9.25
N ILE A 150 -16.48 -3.96 -8.08
CA ILE A 150 -17.61 -3.32 -7.38
C ILE A 150 -17.73 -1.87 -7.84
N GLN A 151 -18.75 -1.61 -8.68
CA GLN A 151 -19.02 -0.26 -9.20
C GLN A 151 -19.76 0.57 -8.15
N VAL A 152 -19.31 1.81 -7.95
CA VAL A 152 -19.88 2.75 -7.00
C VAL A 152 -20.03 4.15 -7.62
N GLN A 153 -20.85 5.00 -7.00
CA GLN A 153 -20.92 6.42 -7.33
C GLN A 153 -20.16 7.24 -6.28
N TRP A 154 -19.18 8.01 -6.72
CA TRP A 154 -18.42 8.92 -5.88
C TRP A 154 -18.73 10.36 -6.27
N PHE A 155 -19.50 11.07 -5.42
CA PHE A 155 -19.99 12.43 -5.71
C PHE A 155 -20.59 12.57 -7.11
N GLY A 156 -21.45 11.62 -7.52
CA GLY A 156 -22.11 11.61 -8.82
C GLY A 156 -21.22 11.21 -10.02
N ARG A 157 -19.97 10.82 -9.77
CA ARG A 157 -19.06 10.28 -10.79
C ARG A 157 -18.94 8.77 -10.63
N GLY A 158 -18.97 8.03 -11.74
CA GLY A 158 -18.72 6.59 -11.73
C GLY A 158 -17.30 6.26 -11.25
N SER A 159 -17.18 5.30 -10.34
CA SER A 159 -15.94 4.79 -9.79
C SER A 159 -16.09 3.31 -9.46
N ASN A 160 -15.07 2.69 -8.91
CA ASN A 160 -15.16 1.39 -8.25
C ASN A 160 -14.71 1.51 -6.80
N LEU A 161 -15.04 0.51 -5.98
CA LEU A 161 -14.75 0.52 -4.55
C LEU A 161 -13.24 0.64 -4.31
N HIS A 162 -12.43 -0.11 -5.05
CA HIS A 162 -10.97 -0.05 -4.97
C HIS A 162 -10.45 1.37 -5.17
N ARG A 163 -10.84 2.02 -6.27
CA ARG A 163 -10.41 3.38 -6.60
C ARG A 163 -10.84 4.42 -5.58
N VAL A 164 -12.01 4.25 -4.97
CA VAL A 164 -12.47 5.16 -3.90
C VAL A 164 -11.48 5.14 -2.74
N TRP A 165 -11.10 3.96 -2.29
CA TRP A 165 -10.13 3.80 -1.19
C TRP A 165 -8.69 4.11 -1.59
N ASP A 166 -8.35 3.82 -2.82
CA ASP A 166 -7.00 4.00 -3.34
C ASP A 166 -6.66 5.47 -3.58
N SER A 167 -7.61 6.25 -4.06
CA SER A 167 -7.34 7.61 -4.52
C SER A 167 -8.39 8.62 -4.06
N ASN A 168 -9.68 8.38 -4.34
CA ASN A 168 -10.68 9.43 -4.24
C ASN A 168 -10.83 9.98 -2.84
N LEU A 169 -10.82 9.13 -1.80
CA LEU A 169 -10.94 9.54 -0.39
C LEU A 169 -9.83 10.53 0.01
N ILE A 170 -8.61 10.29 -0.43
CA ILE A 170 -7.45 11.10 -0.06
C ILE A 170 -7.35 12.35 -0.93
N ASP A 171 -7.52 12.19 -2.25
CA ASP A 171 -7.33 13.29 -3.21
C ASP A 171 -8.45 14.33 -3.11
N ASP A 172 -9.71 13.88 -2.95
CA ASP A 172 -10.86 14.78 -2.80
C ASP A 172 -10.94 15.44 -1.41
N TYR A 173 -10.14 14.96 -0.41
CA TYR A 173 -10.02 15.63 0.89
C TYR A 173 -9.27 16.96 0.79
N GLY A 174 -8.44 17.14 -0.25
CA GLY A 174 -7.84 18.41 -0.63
C GLY A 174 -6.69 18.89 0.25
N MET A 175 -6.19 18.06 1.19
CA MET A 175 -4.99 18.36 1.97
C MET A 175 -3.71 17.90 1.26
N SER A 176 -2.63 18.65 1.43
CA SER A 176 -1.29 18.15 1.07
C SER A 176 -0.89 16.97 1.96
N TYR A 177 0.05 16.14 1.48
CA TYR A 177 0.52 14.98 2.27
C TYR A 177 1.12 15.40 3.63
N THR A 178 1.72 16.58 3.73
CA THR A 178 2.27 17.10 4.99
C THR A 178 1.19 17.53 5.97
N GLU A 179 0.10 18.11 5.49
CA GLU A 179 -1.06 18.48 6.31
C GLU A 179 -1.77 17.21 6.81
N LEU A 180 -2.01 16.23 5.94
CA LEU A 180 -2.57 14.93 6.32
C LEU A 180 -1.69 14.24 7.37
N ALA A 181 -0.39 14.15 7.16
CA ALA A 181 0.53 13.52 8.10
C ALA A 181 0.59 14.23 9.47
N ARG A 182 0.26 15.54 9.52
CA ARG A 182 0.17 16.30 10.78
C ARG A 182 -1.19 16.13 11.47
N SER A 183 -2.25 15.90 10.71
CA SER A 183 -3.61 15.72 11.24
C SER A 183 -3.84 14.35 11.88
N LEU A 184 -2.96 13.38 11.62
CA LEU A 184 -3.08 12.03 12.17
C LEU A 184 -2.98 12.05 13.72
N PRO A 185 -3.69 11.13 14.40
CA PRO A 185 -3.60 10.98 15.85
C PRO A 185 -2.16 10.76 16.32
N ARG A 186 -1.81 11.37 17.44
CA ARG A 186 -0.51 11.11 18.08
C ARG A 186 -0.59 9.85 18.91
N TRP A 187 0.13 8.84 18.48
CA TRP A 187 0.24 7.58 19.22
C TRP A 187 1.17 7.72 20.43
N SER A 188 0.87 6.99 21.50
CA SER A 188 1.79 6.87 22.62
C SER A 188 3.07 6.12 22.21
N ARG A 189 4.17 6.34 22.92
CA ARG A 189 5.43 5.62 22.67
C ARG A 189 5.28 4.11 22.85
N GLU A 190 4.38 3.69 23.71
CA GLU A 190 4.07 2.28 23.94
C GLU A 190 3.36 1.69 22.72
N ARG A 191 2.32 2.36 22.21
CA ARG A 191 1.61 1.91 21.01
C ARG A 191 2.53 1.86 19.77
N ILE A 192 3.41 2.85 19.60
CA ILE A 192 4.41 2.86 18.53
C ILE A 192 5.33 1.63 18.64
N ARG A 193 5.82 1.31 19.84
CA ARG A 193 6.66 0.12 20.06
C ARG A 193 5.92 -1.19 19.76
N GLN A 194 4.64 -1.30 20.13
CA GLN A 194 3.81 -2.46 19.80
C GLN A 194 3.69 -2.64 18.28
N ILE A 195 3.37 -1.58 17.55
CA ILE A 195 3.28 -1.60 16.08
C ILE A 195 4.63 -2.02 15.46
N GLN A 196 5.74 -1.49 15.96
CA GLN A 196 7.08 -1.80 15.45
C GLN A 196 7.55 -3.24 15.74
N GLN A 197 6.92 -3.94 16.66
CA GLN A 197 7.20 -5.35 16.97
C GLN A 197 6.43 -6.34 16.09
N GLY A 198 5.39 -5.87 15.39
CA GLY A 198 4.58 -6.68 14.50
C GLY A 198 5.38 -7.18 13.29
N SER A 199 5.03 -8.38 12.83
CA SER A 199 5.51 -8.95 11.57
C SER A 199 4.63 -8.51 10.40
N VAL A 200 5.07 -8.76 9.18
CA VAL A 200 4.24 -8.54 7.98
C VAL A 200 2.95 -9.36 8.01
N TYR A 201 2.97 -10.52 8.65
CA TYR A 201 1.78 -11.39 8.82
C TYR A 201 0.76 -10.76 9.77
N ASP A 202 1.22 -10.18 10.90
CA ASP A 202 0.34 -9.45 11.82
C ASP A 202 -0.32 -8.25 11.12
N TRP A 203 0.42 -7.53 10.28
CA TRP A 203 -0.11 -6.40 9.52
C TRP A 203 -1.16 -6.83 8.49
N VAL A 204 -0.95 -7.95 7.79
CA VAL A 204 -1.95 -8.50 6.85
C VAL A 204 -3.25 -8.82 7.56
N GLU A 205 -3.19 -9.46 8.74
CA GLU A 205 -4.37 -9.80 9.53
C GLU A 205 -5.11 -8.53 10.00
N GLU A 206 -4.38 -7.55 10.54
CA GLU A 206 -4.96 -6.26 10.95
C GLU A 206 -5.66 -5.57 9.77
N ILE A 207 -5.05 -5.56 8.59
CA ILE A 207 -5.62 -4.92 7.41
C ILE A 207 -6.78 -5.72 6.85
N GLN A 208 -6.76 -7.04 6.89
CA GLN A 208 -7.88 -7.89 6.49
C GLN A 208 -9.14 -7.58 7.33
N GLU A 209 -9.00 -7.35 8.64
CA GLU A 209 -10.11 -6.92 9.49
C GLU A 209 -10.70 -5.59 9.02
N VAL A 210 -9.85 -4.60 8.70
CA VAL A 210 -10.28 -3.31 8.14
C VAL A 210 -10.95 -3.51 6.79
N THR A 211 -10.38 -4.34 5.92
CA THR A 211 -10.97 -4.69 4.61
C THR A 211 -12.36 -5.27 4.77
N ASN A 212 -12.57 -6.19 5.71
CA ASN A 212 -13.88 -6.76 5.97
C ASN A 212 -14.91 -5.72 6.44
N GLN A 213 -14.47 -4.70 7.21
CA GLN A 213 -15.34 -3.57 7.59
C GLN A 213 -15.70 -2.71 6.38
N VAL A 214 -14.75 -2.47 5.46
CA VAL A 214 -15.00 -1.74 4.20
C VAL A 214 -16.08 -2.43 3.36
N TYR A 215 -16.02 -3.76 3.27
CA TYR A 215 -17.02 -4.53 2.51
C TYR A 215 -18.39 -4.63 3.22
N ALA A 216 -18.46 -4.37 4.50
CA ALA A 216 -19.69 -4.40 5.29
C ALA A 216 -20.40 -3.04 5.36
N SER A 217 -19.75 -1.97 4.93
CA SER A 217 -20.28 -0.59 4.94
C SER A 217 -21.02 -0.28 3.64
#